data_9ccfc2d4186c68b698f7525fdb6158f2
#
_entry.id   9ccfc2d4186c68b698f7525fdb6158f2
#
_cell.length_a   1.000
_cell.length_b   1.000
_cell.length_c   1.000
_cell.angle_alpha   90.00
_cell.angle_beta   90.00
_cell.angle_gamma   90.00
#
_symmetry.space_group_name_H-M   'P 1'
#
loop_
_entity.id
_entity.type
_entity.pdbx_description
1 polymer ?
#
loop_
_entity_poly.entity_id
_entity_poly.type
_entity_poly.pdbx_seq_one_letter_code
_entity_poly.pdbx_strand_id
1 'polypeptide(L)'
;MFKHILLATDGSAASEHAAQLAVGLARTHGAKLIAVYVVDPYPYIGVGEINPMGFQAYMSAAQAQASEAHAKIEALCKDGTPVSLDARLVEDVGAASGIVQTAEAVGADLIVVGSHGRSGIARLMLG
;
A
#
# COMPACT_ATOMS: atom_id res chain seq x y z
N MET A 1 13.86 4.85 -17.36
CA MET A 1 12.53 5.43 -17.03
C MET A 1 11.63 4.36 -16.43
N PHE A 2 11.01 4.65 -15.29
CA PHE A 2 10.10 3.70 -14.67
C PHE A 2 8.76 3.70 -15.41
N LYS A 3 8.15 2.51 -15.54
CA LYS A 3 6.85 2.35 -16.20
C LYS A 3 5.76 1.94 -15.23
N HIS A 4 6.11 1.14 -14.23
CA HIS A 4 5.18 0.63 -13.21
C HIS A 4 5.80 0.82 -11.85
N ILE A 5 5.22 1.71 -11.06
CA ILE A 5 5.68 2.01 -9.70
C ILE A 5 4.68 1.43 -8.72
N LEU A 6 5.17 0.59 -7.80
CA LEU A 6 4.35 0.04 -6.74
C LEU A 6 4.57 0.84 -5.46
N LEU A 7 3.48 1.33 -4.89
CA LEU A 7 3.48 1.98 -3.59
C LEU A 7 2.80 1.06 -2.58
N ALA A 8 3.51 0.72 -1.52
CA ALA A 8 2.91 0.00 -0.39
C ALA A 8 2.49 1.01 0.66
N THR A 9 1.24 0.95 1.08
CA THR A 9 0.68 1.87 2.06
C THR A 9 -0.02 1.12 3.19
N ASP A 10 0.05 1.68 4.38
CA ASP A 10 -0.70 1.21 5.55
C ASP A 10 -1.56 2.33 6.17
N GLY A 11 -1.64 3.47 5.48
CA GLY A 11 -2.40 4.62 5.96
C GLY A 11 -1.71 5.47 7.02
N SER A 12 -0.50 5.11 7.43
CA SER A 12 0.26 5.87 8.43
C SER A 12 0.82 7.17 7.85
N ALA A 13 1.32 8.05 8.72
CA ALA A 13 1.99 9.28 8.29
C ALA A 13 3.22 8.99 7.42
N ALA A 14 3.98 7.96 7.74
CA ALA A 14 5.11 7.55 6.92
C ALA A 14 4.67 7.11 5.52
N SER A 15 3.53 6.41 5.43
CA SER A 15 2.95 6.02 4.15
C SER A 15 2.47 7.22 3.34
N GLU A 16 1.94 8.25 3.98
CA GLU A 16 1.53 9.47 3.28
C GLU A 16 2.71 10.16 2.61
N HIS A 17 3.83 10.22 3.30
CA HIS A 17 5.05 10.78 2.74
C HIS A 17 5.55 9.97 1.55
N ALA A 18 5.55 8.64 1.69
CA ALA A 18 5.90 7.73 0.61
C ALA A 18 4.95 7.90 -0.57
N ALA A 19 3.65 8.11 -0.32
CA ALA A 19 2.65 8.31 -1.36
C ALA A 19 2.95 9.58 -2.18
N GLN A 20 3.30 10.68 -1.51
CA GLN A 20 3.66 11.91 -2.20
C GLN A 20 4.87 11.70 -3.12
N LEU A 21 5.88 11.00 -2.63
CA LEU A 21 7.05 10.67 -3.42
C LEU A 21 6.71 9.78 -4.62
N ALA A 22 5.93 8.73 -4.40
CA ALA A 22 5.56 7.79 -5.46
C ALA A 22 4.73 8.46 -6.55
N VAL A 23 3.76 9.28 -6.16
CA VAL A 23 2.93 10.02 -7.12
C VAL A 23 3.79 11.00 -7.93
N GLY A 24 4.71 11.70 -7.27
CA GLY A 24 5.64 12.60 -7.94
C GLY A 24 6.52 11.87 -8.96
N LEU A 25 7.06 10.72 -8.59
CA LEU A 25 7.86 9.90 -9.49
C LEU A 25 7.04 9.38 -10.67
N ALA A 26 5.83 8.90 -10.41
CA ALA A 26 4.94 8.42 -11.47
C ALA A 26 4.62 9.53 -12.46
N ARG A 27 4.35 10.74 -11.95
CA ARG A 27 4.08 11.90 -12.80
C ARG A 27 5.29 12.26 -13.64
N THR A 28 6.47 12.28 -13.05
CA THR A 28 7.71 12.63 -13.75
C THR A 28 8.05 11.63 -14.85
N HIS A 29 7.84 10.35 -14.59
CA HIS A 29 8.19 9.28 -15.52
C HIS A 29 7.06 8.89 -16.48
N GLY A 30 5.86 9.42 -16.27
CA GLY A 30 4.69 8.97 -17.01
C GLY A 30 4.33 7.52 -16.69
N ALA A 31 4.62 7.08 -15.46
CA ALA A 31 4.45 5.71 -15.04
C ALA A 31 3.04 5.48 -14.49
N LYS A 32 2.60 4.21 -14.55
CA LYS A 32 1.41 3.77 -13.84
C LYS A 32 1.77 3.55 -12.37
N LEU A 33 0.90 4.00 -11.48
CA LEU A 33 1.06 3.81 -10.04
C LEU A 33 0.12 2.71 -9.56
N ILE A 34 0.68 1.72 -8.91
CA ILE A 34 -0.08 0.65 -8.26
C ILE A 34 0.05 0.86 -6.76
N ALA A 35 -1.05 1.16 -6.09
CA ALA A 35 -1.04 1.33 -4.63
C ALA A 35 -1.61 0.06 -4.00
N VAL A 36 -0.81 -0.61 -3.18
CA VAL A 36 -1.24 -1.82 -2.50
C VAL A 36 -1.33 -1.57 -0.99
N TYR A 37 -2.46 -1.96 -0.42
CA TYR A 37 -2.67 -2.01 1.02
C TYR A 37 -2.72 -3.49 1.41
N VAL A 38 -1.80 -3.93 2.25
CA VAL A 38 -1.75 -5.31 2.70
C VAL A 38 -2.34 -5.39 4.10
N VAL A 39 -3.38 -6.20 4.26
CA VAL A 39 -4.00 -6.46 5.55
C VAL A 39 -3.32 -7.68 6.14
N ASP A 40 -2.64 -7.49 7.27
CA ASP A 40 -1.99 -8.60 7.96
C ASP A 40 -3.00 -9.65 8.39
N PRO A 41 -2.60 -10.92 8.46
CA PRO A 41 -3.49 -11.96 8.95
C PRO A 41 -4.02 -11.63 10.33
N TYR A 42 -5.26 -12.02 10.60
CA TYR A 42 -5.88 -11.78 11.90
C TYR A 42 -5.03 -12.44 13.00
N PRO A 43 -4.65 -11.69 14.04
CA PRO A 43 -3.80 -12.25 15.08
C PRO A 43 -4.57 -13.25 15.94
N TYR A 44 -4.08 -14.49 15.97
CA TYR A 44 -4.62 -15.51 16.85
C TYR A 44 -3.90 -15.39 18.20
N ILE A 45 -4.59 -14.83 19.19
CA ILE A 45 -4.06 -14.69 20.53
C ILE A 45 -4.78 -15.68 21.41
N GLY A 46 -4.06 -16.70 21.92
CA GLY A 46 -4.59 -17.64 22.87
C GLY A 46 -5.05 -18.96 22.27
N VAL A 47 -5.89 -19.68 23.00
CA VAL A 47 -6.14 -21.09 22.81
C VAL A 47 -7.25 -21.35 21.81
N GLY A 48 -6.90 -21.47 20.55
CA GLY A 48 -7.68 -22.27 19.64
C GLY A 48 -9.06 -21.85 19.21
N GLU A 49 -9.67 -20.83 19.78
CA GLU A 49 -10.98 -20.38 19.34
C GLU A 49 -10.91 -19.10 18.55
N ILE A 50 -11.40 -19.16 17.31
CA ILE A 50 -11.58 -17.98 16.48
C ILE A 50 -12.81 -17.27 16.98
N ASN A 51 -12.68 -16.00 17.35
CA ASN A 51 -13.82 -15.15 17.65
C ASN A 51 -14.35 -14.56 16.33
N PRO A 52 -15.47 -15.06 15.77
CA PRO A 52 -15.95 -14.58 14.47
C PRO A 52 -16.26 -13.09 14.47
N MET A 53 -16.77 -12.54 15.58
CA MET A 53 -17.07 -11.11 15.68
C MET A 53 -15.79 -10.28 15.69
N GLY A 54 -14.76 -10.74 16.41
CA GLY A 54 -13.47 -10.09 16.42
C GLY A 54 -12.81 -10.09 15.05
N PHE A 55 -12.89 -11.20 14.34
CA PHE A 55 -12.37 -11.31 12.99
C PHE A 55 -13.08 -10.34 12.04
N GLN A 56 -14.42 -10.32 12.08
CA GLN A 56 -15.18 -9.40 11.23
C GLN A 56 -14.88 -7.95 11.55
N ALA A 57 -14.78 -7.59 12.82
CA ALA A 57 -14.45 -6.24 13.23
C ALA A 57 -13.06 -5.85 12.73
N TYR A 58 -12.09 -6.76 12.84
CA TYR A 58 -10.73 -6.55 12.37
C TYR A 58 -10.71 -6.29 10.86
N MET A 59 -11.36 -7.14 10.08
CA MET A 59 -11.39 -7.01 8.62
C MET A 59 -12.15 -5.78 8.17
N SER A 60 -13.28 -5.45 8.81
CA SER A 60 -14.04 -4.25 8.48
C SER A 60 -13.24 -2.99 8.73
N ALA A 61 -12.54 -2.93 9.87
CA ALA A 61 -11.67 -1.80 10.18
C ALA A 61 -10.52 -1.67 9.18
N ALA A 62 -9.90 -2.80 8.82
CA ALA A 62 -8.81 -2.81 7.86
C ALA A 62 -9.27 -2.34 6.48
N GLN A 63 -10.44 -2.80 6.02
CA GLN A 63 -10.99 -2.38 4.73
C GLN A 63 -11.33 -0.89 4.72
N ALA A 64 -11.87 -0.37 5.81
CA ALA A 64 -12.16 1.05 5.94
C ALA A 64 -10.88 1.89 5.89
N GLN A 65 -9.84 1.45 6.59
CA GLN A 65 -8.54 2.12 6.57
C GLN A 65 -7.91 2.08 5.18
N ALA A 66 -8.03 0.94 4.49
CA ALA A 66 -7.51 0.80 3.13
C ALA A 66 -8.23 1.76 2.17
N SER A 67 -9.55 1.84 2.26
CA SER A 67 -10.34 2.75 1.42
C SER A 67 -9.95 4.19 1.65
N GLU A 68 -9.75 4.58 2.91
CA GLU A 68 -9.32 5.93 3.25
C GLU A 68 -7.92 6.23 2.71
N ALA A 69 -7.00 5.29 2.88
CA ALA A 69 -5.63 5.44 2.35
C ALA A 69 -5.63 5.58 0.84
N HIS A 70 -6.39 4.74 0.15
CA HIS A 70 -6.49 4.78 -1.31
C HIS A 70 -7.15 6.08 -1.81
N ALA A 71 -8.15 6.60 -1.07
CA ALA A 71 -8.80 7.86 -1.43
C ALA A 71 -7.82 9.03 -1.36
N LYS A 72 -6.95 9.05 -0.36
CA LYS A 72 -5.91 10.09 -0.25
C LYS A 72 -4.92 10.02 -1.41
N ILE A 73 -4.52 8.82 -1.79
CA ILE A 73 -3.61 8.61 -2.92
C ILE A 73 -4.28 9.04 -4.23
N GLU A 74 -5.54 8.69 -4.40
CA GLU A 74 -6.30 9.08 -5.58
C GLU A 74 -6.37 10.60 -5.71
N ALA A 75 -6.59 11.31 -4.61
CA ALA A 75 -6.60 12.76 -4.60
C ALA A 75 -5.25 13.34 -5.04
N LEU A 76 -4.14 12.75 -4.57
CA LEU A 76 -2.81 13.16 -5.01
C LEU A 76 -2.60 12.93 -6.50
N CYS A 77 -3.11 11.83 -7.04
CA CYS A 77 -2.99 11.49 -8.45
C CYS A 77 -3.75 12.47 -9.36
N LYS A 78 -4.81 13.04 -8.85
CA LYS A 78 -5.65 13.99 -9.60
C LYS A 78 -5.15 15.42 -9.52
N ASP A 79 -4.27 15.72 -8.58
CA ASP A 79 -3.75 17.06 -8.37
C ASP A 79 -2.63 17.32 -9.38
N GLY A 80 -2.91 18.19 -10.35
CA GLY A 80 -1.99 18.49 -11.44
C GLY A 80 -2.14 17.54 -12.61
N THR A 81 -1.03 17.14 -13.23
CA THR A 81 -1.05 16.18 -14.33
C THR A 81 -1.54 14.84 -13.81
N PRO A 82 -2.60 14.25 -14.38
CA PRO A 82 -3.17 13.02 -13.88
C PRO A 82 -2.18 11.85 -13.92
N VAL A 83 -2.22 11.04 -12.86
CA VAL A 83 -1.45 9.79 -12.76
C VAL A 83 -2.43 8.63 -12.79
N SER A 84 -2.16 7.63 -13.62
CA SER A 84 -2.98 6.42 -13.67
C SER A 84 -2.76 5.60 -12.40
N LEU A 85 -3.83 5.31 -11.68
CA LEU A 85 -3.79 4.60 -10.39
C LEU A 85 -4.54 3.29 -10.47
N ASP A 86 -3.90 2.22 -9.96
CA ASP A 86 -4.51 0.92 -9.72
C ASP A 86 -4.42 0.67 -8.21
N ALA A 87 -5.52 0.77 -7.50
CA ALA A 87 -5.56 0.57 -6.05
C ALA A 87 -5.93 -0.88 -5.75
N ARG A 88 -5.11 -1.55 -4.94
CA ARG A 88 -5.28 -2.96 -4.61
C ARG A 88 -5.28 -3.21 -3.12
N LEU A 89 -6.07 -4.20 -2.72
CA LEU A 89 -6.12 -4.70 -1.35
C LEU A 89 -5.70 -6.17 -1.36
N VAL A 90 -4.73 -6.51 -0.52
CA VAL A 90 -4.24 -7.89 -0.40
C VAL A 90 -4.47 -8.35 1.03
N GLU A 91 -5.07 -9.53 1.19
CA GLU A 91 -5.43 -10.11 2.49
C GLU A 91 -4.75 -11.45 2.69
N ASP A 92 -4.67 -11.90 3.94
CA ASP A 92 -4.21 -13.22 4.35
C ASP A 92 -2.74 -13.53 4.07
N VAL A 93 -1.93 -12.49 3.84
CA VAL A 93 -0.48 -12.65 3.70
C VAL A 93 0.21 -11.60 4.55
N GLY A 94 1.43 -11.88 4.96
CA GLY A 94 2.25 -10.89 5.63
C GLY A 94 2.58 -9.74 4.69
N ALA A 95 2.83 -8.54 5.24
CA ALA A 95 3.03 -7.34 4.46
C ALA A 95 4.15 -7.50 3.43
N ALA A 96 5.31 -8.00 3.84
CA ALA A 96 6.44 -8.15 2.93
C ALA A 96 6.11 -9.09 1.77
N SER A 97 5.49 -10.24 2.06
CA SER A 97 5.11 -11.22 1.03
C SER A 97 4.07 -10.64 0.08
N GLY A 98 3.07 -9.93 0.61
CA GLY A 98 2.03 -9.32 -0.20
C GLY A 98 2.58 -8.27 -1.15
N ILE A 99 3.52 -7.46 -0.68
CA ILE A 99 4.17 -6.44 -1.51
C ILE A 99 4.97 -7.09 -2.63
N VAL A 100 5.78 -8.09 -2.31
CA VAL A 100 6.62 -8.77 -3.30
C VAL A 100 5.77 -9.50 -4.34
N GLN A 101 4.73 -10.22 -3.91
CA GLN A 101 3.83 -10.91 -4.81
C GLN A 101 3.13 -9.94 -5.76
N THR A 102 2.66 -8.81 -5.25
CA THR A 102 2.02 -7.80 -6.07
C THR A 102 3.00 -7.19 -7.06
N ALA A 103 4.22 -6.88 -6.59
CA ALA A 103 5.25 -6.32 -7.46
C ALA A 103 5.55 -7.24 -8.65
N GLU A 104 5.65 -8.54 -8.39
CA GLU A 104 5.87 -9.52 -9.44
C GLU A 104 4.68 -9.60 -10.40
N ALA A 105 3.47 -9.61 -9.85
CA ALA A 105 2.24 -9.73 -10.65
C ALA A 105 2.05 -8.55 -11.60
N VAL A 106 2.41 -7.34 -11.17
CA VAL A 106 2.21 -6.13 -11.99
C VAL A 106 3.46 -5.74 -12.79
N GLY A 107 4.56 -6.44 -12.61
CA GLY A 107 5.81 -6.09 -13.28
C GLY A 107 6.38 -4.75 -12.82
N ALA A 108 6.40 -4.52 -11.51
CA ALA A 108 6.87 -3.25 -10.96
C ALA A 108 8.37 -3.04 -11.20
N ASP A 109 8.72 -1.85 -11.67
CA ASP A 109 10.11 -1.44 -11.86
C ASP A 109 10.70 -0.87 -10.58
N LEU A 110 9.85 -0.33 -9.72
CA LEU A 110 10.25 0.36 -8.50
C LEU A 110 9.21 0.11 -7.43
N ILE A 111 9.66 -0.13 -6.22
CA ILE A 111 8.80 -0.27 -5.05
C ILE A 111 9.11 0.87 -4.09
N VAL A 112 8.06 1.62 -3.69
CA VAL A 112 8.17 2.70 -2.71
C VAL A 112 7.44 2.26 -1.45
N VAL A 113 8.13 2.28 -0.33
CA VAL A 113 7.58 1.84 0.96
C VAL A 113 7.82 2.91 1.99
N GLY A 114 6.81 3.21 2.78
CA GLY A 114 6.98 4.04 3.97
C GLY A 114 7.58 3.19 5.08
N SER A 115 8.62 3.70 5.72
CA SER A 115 9.19 3.03 6.88
C SER A 115 8.26 3.20 8.07
N HIS A 116 7.86 2.08 8.68
CA HIS A 116 6.99 2.13 9.84
C HIS A 116 7.60 2.85 11.01
N GLY A 117 6.89 3.81 11.48
CA GLY A 117 6.91 4.30 12.84
C GLY A 117 8.18 4.96 13.32
N ARG A 118 9.31 4.37 13.28
CA ARG A 118 10.43 4.86 14.05
C ARG A 118 11.30 5.88 13.35
N SER A 119 11.45 5.79 12.05
CA SER A 119 12.28 6.72 11.30
C SER A 119 11.48 7.62 10.35
N GLY A 120 10.27 7.24 9.99
CA GLY A 120 9.44 8.01 9.09
C GLY A 120 10.04 8.26 7.71
N ILE A 121 11.01 7.45 7.32
CA ILE A 121 11.73 7.62 6.07
C ILE A 121 11.16 6.69 5.02
N ALA A 122 10.82 7.26 3.86
CA ALA A 122 10.42 6.47 2.70
C ALA A 122 11.64 5.74 2.13
N ARG A 123 11.44 4.50 1.73
CA ARG A 123 12.50 3.70 1.13
C ARG A 123 12.15 3.35 -0.29
N LEU A 124 13.15 3.33 -1.15
CA LEU A 124 13.03 2.96 -2.54
C LEU A 124 13.72 1.63 -2.76
N MET A 125 13.03 0.70 -3.41
CA MET A 125 13.59 -0.59 -3.77
C MET A 125 13.38 -0.81 -5.26
N LEU A 126 14.46 -1.17 -5.95
CA LEU A 126 14.40 -1.48 -7.37
C LEU A 126 13.92 -2.91 -7.56
N GLY A 127 12.91 -3.04 -8.36
CA GLY A 127 12.30 -4.33 -8.66
C GLY A 127 13.06 -5.19 -9.66
#